data_8c08473bd095e7c33abad0565ed71f62
#
_entry.id   8c08473bd095e7c33abad0565ed71f62
#
_cell.length_a   1.000
_cell.length_b   1.000
_cell.length_c   1.000
_cell.angle_alpha   90.00
_cell.angle_beta   90.00
_cell.angle_gamma   90.00
#
_symmetry.space_group_name_H-M   'P 1'
#
loop_
_entity.id
_entity.type
_entity.pdbx_description
1 polymer ?
#
loop_
_entity_poly.entity_id
_entity_poly.type
_entity_poly.pdbx_seq_one_letter_code
_entity_poly.pdbx_strand_id
1 'polypeptide(L)'
;MRICTWNINSVRIRLDQVMRLLSEHQPDILCLQEIKVANELFPENLGEELGYHHRLIHGQKAYHGVAILSRLPFVKAEPRYWCGKEDSRHAWASVKGSDGKPVELHNFYVPAGGDVPDPEAN
;
A
#
# COMPACT_ATOMS: atom_id res chain seq x y z
N MET A 1 -17.21 -5.79 -0.23
CA MET A 1 -16.00 -4.94 -0.17
C MET A 1 -15.14 -5.22 -1.40
N ARG A 2 -14.73 -4.14 -2.08
CA ARG A 2 -13.81 -4.25 -3.23
C ARG A 2 -12.44 -3.79 -2.82
N ILE A 3 -11.46 -4.63 -3.05
CA ILE A 3 -10.06 -4.35 -2.73
C ILE A 3 -9.25 -4.51 -4.01
N CYS A 4 -8.47 -3.48 -4.36
CA CYS A 4 -7.54 -3.55 -5.48
C CYS A 4 -6.11 -3.62 -4.95
N THR A 5 -5.28 -4.35 -5.64
CA THR A 5 -3.85 -4.41 -5.36
C THR A 5 -3.07 -4.15 -6.64
N TRP A 6 -2.00 -3.38 -6.53
CA TRP A 6 -1.22 -2.95 -7.70
C TRP A 6 0.24 -2.72 -7.33
N ASN A 7 1.13 -3.47 -7.95
CA ASN A 7 2.55 -3.12 -7.92
C ASN A 7 2.77 -1.96 -8.89
N ILE A 8 2.91 -0.76 -8.35
CA ILE A 8 2.83 0.47 -9.14
C ILE A 8 4.17 0.90 -9.74
N ASN A 9 5.25 0.34 -9.25
CA ASN A 9 6.59 0.69 -9.73
C ASN A 9 6.78 2.20 -9.83
N SER A 10 6.78 2.87 -8.69
CA SER A 10 6.83 4.31 -8.46
C SER A 10 5.46 5.01 -8.54
N VAL A 11 4.97 5.40 -7.39
CA VAL A 11 3.69 6.10 -7.29
C VAL A 11 3.76 7.50 -7.92
N ARG A 12 4.91 8.17 -7.81
CA ARG A 12 5.04 9.57 -8.27
C ARG A 12 4.90 9.72 -9.78
N ILE A 13 5.40 8.75 -10.54
CA ILE A 13 5.33 8.84 -12.01
C ILE A 13 3.99 8.32 -12.56
N ARG A 14 3.14 7.73 -11.71
CA ARG A 14 1.86 7.14 -12.12
C ARG A 14 0.66 7.73 -11.40
N LEU A 15 0.77 8.98 -10.96
CA LEU A 15 -0.32 9.65 -10.24
C LEU A 15 -1.62 9.69 -11.03
N ASP A 16 -1.55 10.04 -12.32
CA ASP A 16 -2.74 10.12 -13.16
C ASP A 16 -3.44 8.77 -13.30
N GLN A 17 -2.66 7.71 -13.40
CA GLN A 17 -3.18 6.34 -13.49
C GLN A 17 -3.84 5.90 -12.19
N VAL A 18 -3.27 6.27 -11.04
CA VAL A 18 -3.89 6.00 -9.73
C VAL A 18 -5.23 6.72 -9.64
N MET A 19 -5.25 8.01 -9.98
CA MET A 19 -6.49 8.79 -9.93
C MET A 19 -7.56 8.22 -10.86
N ARG A 20 -7.18 7.75 -12.05
CA ARG A 20 -8.12 7.08 -12.95
C ARG A 20 -8.67 5.79 -12.35
N LEU A 21 -7.81 4.97 -11.76
CA LEU A 21 -8.24 3.74 -11.10
C LEU A 21 -9.27 4.04 -10.01
N LEU A 22 -8.96 5.00 -9.15
CA LEU A 22 -9.82 5.37 -8.04
C LEU A 22 -11.16 5.95 -8.51
N SER A 23 -11.16 6.79 -9.56
CA SER A 23 -12.39 7.39 -10.06
C SER A 23 -13.25 6.44 -10.87
N GLU A 24 -12.64 5.58 -11.69
CA GLU A 24 -13.36 4.67 -12.57
C GLU A 24 -13.85 3.41 -11.86
N HIS A 25 -13.08 2.86 -10.94
CA HIS A 25 -13.39 1.60 -10.29
C HIS A 25 -13.87 1.74 -8.85
N GLN A 26 -13.56 2.84 -8.21
CA GLN A 26 -14.00 3.18 -6.85
C GLN A 26 -13.87 2.04 -5.84
N PRO A 27 -12.67 1.41 -5.72
CA PRO A 27 -12.51 0.36 -4.73
C PRO A 27 -12.67 0.94 -3.33
N ASP A 28 -13.06 0.12 -2.38
CA ASP A 28 -13.07 0.52 -0.97
C ASP A 28 -11.64 0.71 -0.45
N ILE A 29 -10.72 -0.13 -0.90
CA ILE A 29 -9.32 -0.12 -0.46
C ILE A 29 -8.42 -0.35 -1.66
N LEU A 30 -7.34 0.42 -1.75
CA LEU A 30 -6.27 0.24 -2.74
C LEU A 30 -4.97 -0.08 -2.02
N CYS A 31 -4.37 -1.21 -2.36
CA CYS A 31 -3.05 -1.62 -1.85
C CYS A 31 -2.01 -1.43 -2.94
N LEU A 32 -0.98 -0.67 -2.63
CA LEU A 32 0.13 -0.39 -3.56
C LEU A 32 1.42 -1.02 -3.05
N GLN A 33 2.20 -1.57 -3.97
CA GLN A 33 3.55 -2.07 -3.71
C GLN A 33 4.53 -1.33 -4.61
N GLU A 34 5.79 -1.27 -4.21
CA GLU A 34 6.85 -0.54 -4.90
C GLU A 34 6.50 0.93 -5.14
N ILE A 35 6.06 1.61 -4.09
CA ILE A 35 5.75 3.05 -4.19
C ILE A 35 6.99 3.90 -4.45
N LYS A 36 8.17 3.41 -4.04
CA LYS A 36 9.51 3.97 -4.30
C LYS A 36 9.64 5.43 -3.87
N VAL A 37 9.11 5.74 -2.70
CA VAL A 37 9.18 7.08 -2.14
C VAL A 37 9.13 6.98 -0.61
N ALA A 38 9.89 7.85 0.07
CA ALA A 38 9.82 7.95 1.53
C ALA A 38 8.46 8.50 1.96
N ASN A 39 8.07 8.21 3.20
CA ASN A 39 6.75 8.59 3.73
C ASN A 39 6.43 10.07 3.51
N GLU A 40 7.36 10.94 3.83
CA GLU A 40 7.18 12.40 3.79
C GLU A 40 7.07 12.95 2.37
N LEU A 41 7.45 12.16 1.37
CA LEU A 41 7.36 12.55 -0.05
C LEU A 41 6.22 11.84 -0.78
N PHE A 42 5.44 11.02 -0.09
CA PHE A 42 4.25 10.42 -0.69
C PHE A 42 3.26 11.53 -1.05
N PRO A 43 2.59 11.45 -2.22
CA PRO A 43 1.65 12.51 -2.64
C PRO A 43 0.60 12.79 -1.58
N GLU A 44 0.62 13.99 -1.03
CA GLU A 44 -0.10 14.36 0.19
C GLU A 44 -1.62 14.18 0.07
N ASN A 45 -2.17 14.57 -1.05
CA ASN A 45 -3.62 14.57 -1.25
C ASN A 45 -4.12 13.49 -2.21
N LEU A 46 -3.34 12.46 -2.45
CA LEU A 46 -3.69 11.41 -3.41
C LEU A 46 -4.99 10.72 -3.00
N GLY A 47 -6.01 10.84 -3.82
CA GLY A 47 -7.31 10.22 -3.61
C GLY A 47 -8.23 10.95 -2.64
N GLU A 48 -7.78 12.02 -2.01
CA GLU A 48 -8.53 12.75 -0.98
C GLU A 48 -9.89 13.22 -1.49
N GLU A 49 -9.95 13.80 -2.69
CA GLU A 49 -11.17 14.29 -3.31
C GLU A 49 -12.17 13.19 -3.63
N LEU A 50 -11.70 11.95 -3.72
CA LEU A 50 -12.53 10.78 -4.04
C LEU A 50 -12.92 9.98 -2.80
N GLY A 51 -12.64 10.51 -1.60
CA GLY A 51 -13.05 9.90 -0.35
C GLY A 51 -12.01 9.00 0.31
N TYR A 52 -10.79 8.92 -0.22
CA TYR A 52 -9.73 8.09 0.35
C TYR A 52 -8.99 8.87 1.44
N HIS A 53 -9.68 9.06 2.56
CA HIS A 53 -9.18 9.87 3.67
C HIS A 53 -8.28 9.11 4.65
N HIS A 54 -8.25 7.79 4.55
CA HIS A 54 -7.49 6.94 5.46
C HIS A 54 -6.34 6.29 4.72
N ARG A 55 -5.12 6.46 5.23
CA ARG A 55 -3.93 5.94 4.56
C ARG A 55 -2.91 5.42 5.54
N LEU A 56 -2.22 4.37 5.16
CA LEU A 56 -1.04 3.87 5.84
C LEU A 56 0.08 3.81 4.81
N ILE A 57 1.13 4.59 5.02
CA ILE A 57 2.28 4.65 4.13
C ILE A 57 3.48 4.07 4.85
N HIS A 58 4.11 3.07 4.26
CA HIS A 58 5.34 2.49 4.76
C HIS A 58 6.37 2.56 3.64
N GLY A 59 6.94 3.75 3.45
CA GLY A 59 7.81 4.08 2.34
C GLY A 59 9.29 3.97 2.67
N GLN A 60 10.07 3.88 1.62
CA GLN A 60 11.52 3.86 1.68
C GLN A 60 12.05 4.58 0.44
N LYS A 61 13.09 5.39 0.62
CA LYS A 61 13.66 6.17 -0.49
C LYS A 61 14.11 5.25 -1.61
N ALA A 62 13.63 5.51 -2.83
CA ALA A 62 14.02 4.89 -4.10
C ALA A 62 13.72 3.40 -4.25
N TYR A 63 13.46 2.66 -3.17
CA TYR A 63 13.23 1.21 -3.20
C TYR A 63 11.96 0.82 -2.45
N HIS A 64 11.34 -0.29 -2.87
CA HIS A 64 10.25 -0.92 -2.13
C HIS A 64 9.12 0.06 -1.75
N GLY A 65 8.59 -0.10 -0.56
CA GLY A 65 7.52 0.74 -0.06
C GLY A 65 6.15 0.20 -0.41
N VAL A 66 5.28 0.17 0.57
CA VAL A 66 3.88 -0.25 0.42
C VAL A 66 2.96 0.83 0.96
N ALA A 67 1.75 0.90 0.43
CA ALA A 67 0.76 1.85 0.90
C ALA A 67 -0.63 1.23 0.85
N ILE A 68 -1.49 1.66 1.78
CA ILE A 68 -2.91 1.33 1.78
C ILE A 68 -3.66 2.64 1.77
N LEU A 69 -4.52 2.83 0.76
CA LEU A 69 -5.45 3.96 0.68
C LEU A 69 -6.85 3.41 0.87
N SER A 70 -7.65 4.00 1.76
CA SER A 70 -8.95 3.46 2.12
C SER A 70 -10.02 4.55 2.23
N ARG A 71 -11.21 4.23 1.72
CA ARG A 71 -12.42 5.01 1.96
C ARG A 71 -13.00 4.69 3.34
N LEU A 72 -12.66 3.53 3.88
CA LEU A 72 -13.14 3.04 5.17
C LEU A 72 -12.15 3.41 6.27
N PRO A 73 -12.64 3.86 7.45
CA PRO A 73 -11.75 4.12 8.58
C PRO A 73 -10.98 2.88 9.01
N PHE A 74 -9.73 3.06 9.41
CA PHE A 74 -8.96 1.99 10.03
C PHE A 74 -9.39 1.82 11.49
N VAL A 75 -9.66 0.59 11.90
CA VAL A 75 -9.78 0.25 13.31
C VAL A 75 -8.39 0.26 13.92
N LYS A 76 -7.43 -0.30 13.21
CA LYS A 76 -6.01 -0.28 13.56
C LYS A 76 -5.19 -0.38 12.27
N ALA A 77 -4.04 0.27 12.25
CA ALA A 77 -3.15 0.21 11.10
C ALA A 77 -1.72 0.40 11.57
N GLU A 78 -0.81 -0.41 11.06
CA GLU A 78 0.61 -0.29 11.41
C GLU A 78 1.51 -0.88 10.33
N PRO A 79 2.72 -0.31 10.13
CA PRO A 79 3.73 -0.95 9.31
C PRO A 79 4.27 -2.18 10.05
N ARG A 80 4.71 -3.17 9.27
CA ARG A 80 5.28 -4.40 9.81
C ARG A 80 6.69 -4.59 9.30
N TYR A 81 7.49 -5.29 10.09
CA TYR A 81 8.88 -5.60 9.78
C TYR A 81 9.10 -7.10 9.93
N TRP A 82 9.84 -7.69 9.00
CA TRP A 82 10.09 -9.13 8.97
C TRP A 82 11.57 -9.42 9.07
N CYS A 83 11.93 -10.52 9.72
CA CYS A 83 13.31 -11.00 9.83
C CYS A 83 14.29 -9.97 10.38
N GLY A 84 13.82 -9.05 11.23
CA GLY A 84 14.65 -8.02 11.82
C GLY A 84 15.16 -6.95 10.84
N LYS A 85 14.66 -6.95 9.62
CA LYS A 85 15.02 -5.94 8.62
C LYS A 85 14.02 -4.78 8.64
N GLU A 86 14.55 -3.57 8.62
CA GLU A 86 13.76 -2.36 8.50
C GLU A 86 13.55 -2.01 7.02
N ASP A 87 12.86 -2.90 6.29
CA ASP A 87 12.49 -2.60 4.92
C ASP A 87 10.97 -2.45 4.79
N SER A 88 10.56 -1.67 3.82
CA SER A 88 9.18 -1.23 3.67
C SER A 88 8.40 -2.20 2.77
N ARG A 89 8.18 -3.42 3.25
CA ARG A 89 7.56 -4.50 2.49
C ARG A 89 6.20 -4.96 3.01
N HIS A 90 5.78 -4.51 4.20
CA HIS A 90 4.55 -4.99 4.80
C HIS A 90 3.80 -3.87 5.52
N ALA A 91 2.53 -3.70 5.18
CA ALA A 91 1.60 -2.83 5.90
C ALA A 91 0.38 -3.65 6.30
N TRP A 92 -0.10 -3.44 7.52
CA TRP A 92 -1.26 -4.14 8.08
C TRP A 92 -2.32 -3.13 8.50
N ALA A 93 -3.56 -3.43 8.19
CA ALA A 93 -4.68 -2.61 8.61
C ALA A 93 -5.89 -3.49 8.93
N SER A 94 -6.68 -3.04 9.88
CA SER A 94 -7.98 -3.64 10.18
C SER A 94 -9.06 -2.62 9.89
N VAL A 95 -10.07 -3.01 9.13
CA VAL A 95 -11.23 -2.17 8.79
C VAL A 95 -12.50 -2.93 9.14
N LYS A 96 -13.62 -2.21 9.29
CA LYS A 96 -14.91 -2.86 9.47
C LYS A 96 -15.56 -3.10 8.12
N GLY A 97 -15.98 -4.33 7.87
CA GLY A 97 -16.81 -4.67 6.73
C GLY A 97 -18.23 -4.14 6.88
N SER A 98 -19.04 -4.30 5.83
CA SER A 98 -20.42 -3.84 5.81
C SER A 98 -21.32 -4.52 6.87
N ASP A 99 -20.94 -5.71 7.32
CA ASP A 99 -21.61 -6.45 8.40
C ASP A 99 -21.13 -6.03 9.81
N GLY A 100 -20.25 -5.05 9.91
CA GLY A 100 -19.67 -4.59 11.17
C GLY A 100 -18.53 -5.45 11.70
N LYS A 101 -18.20 -6.55 11.03
CA LYS A 101 -17.11 -7.43 11.46
C LYS A 101 -15.76 -6.90 10.96
N PRO A 102 -14.68 -7.07 11.75
CA PRO A 102 -13.38 -6.62 11.31
C PRO A 102 -12.85 -7.48 10.16
N VAL A 103 -12.19 -6.81 9.23
CA VAL A 103 -11.44 -7.45 8.14
C VAL A 103 -9.98 -7.06 8.31
N GLU A 104 -9.11 -8.03 8.47
CA GLU A 104 -7.67 -7.79 8.52
C GLU A 104 -7.10 -7.82 7.12
N LEU A 105 -6.31 -6.82 6.80
CA LEU A 105 -5.70 -6.67 5.49
C LEU A 105 -4.20 -6.57 5.64
N HIS A 106 -3.49 -7.42 4.90
CA HIS A 106 -2.04 -7.39 4.83
C HIS A 106 -1.61 -7.04 3.41
N ASN A 107 -0.85 -5.99 3.28
CA ASN A 107 -0.29 -5.55 2.00
C ASN A 107 1.21 -5.87 2.00
N PHE A 108 1.61 -6.82 1.18
CA PHE A 108 2.99 -7.27 1.08
C PHE A 108 3.60 -6.90 -0.25
N TYR A 109 4.85 -6.50 -0.23
CA TYR A 109 5.72 -6.56 -1.39
C TYR A 109 6.65 -7.75 -1.22
N VAL A 110 6.53 -8.72 -2.11
CA VAL A 110 7.41 -9.89 -2.15
C VAL A 110 8.36 -9.70 -3.33
N PRO A 111 9.65 -9.48 -3.09
CA PRO A 111 10.60 -9.28 -4.19
C PRO A 111 10.74 -10.55 -5.03
N ALA A 112 11.05 -10.34 -6.32
CA ALA A 112 11.16 -11.44 -7.27
C ALA A 112 12.31 -12.41 -6.98
N GLY A 113 13.31 -11.98 -6.22
CA GLY A 113 14.52 -12.74 -6.04
C GLY A 113 15.46 -12.59 -7.23
N GLY A 114 16.58 -13.27 -7.21
CA GLY A 114 17.52 -13.27 -8.32
C GLY A 114 17.21 -14.37 -9.34
N ASP A 115 17.95 -14.38 -10.43
CA ASP A 115 17.83 -15.43 -11.46
C ASP A 115 18.24 -16.81 -10.93
N VAL A 116 19.02 -16.85 -9.86
CA VAL A 116 19.48 -18.06 -9.18
C VAL A 116 19.11 -17.95 -7.70
N PRO A 117 18.62 -19.03 -7.08
CA PRO A 117 18.32 -19.01 -5.65
C PRO A 117 19.55 -18.66 -4.84
N ASP A 118 19.48 -17.59 -4.05
CA ASP A 118 20.54 -17.11 -3.19
C ASP A 118 19.94 -16.62 -1.86
N PRO A 119 20.09 -17.40 -0.77
CA PRO A 119 19.53 -17.02 0.52
C PRO A 119 20.09 -15.72 1.10
N GLU A 120 21.30 -15.32 0.69
CA GLU A 120 21.93 -14.10 1.17
C GLU A 120 21.45 -12.85 0.42
N ALA A 121 21.08 -13.01 -0.87
CA ALA A 121 20.61 -11.91 -1.70
C ALA A 121 19.13 -11.59 -1.49
N ASN A 122 18.36 -12.51 -0.98
CA ASN A 122 16.92 -12.40 -0.79
C ASN A 122 16.58 -12.57 0.68
#